data_fcbd4cfbeee679b72268040453a40183
#
_entry.id   fcbd4cfbeee679b72268040453a40183
#
_cell.length_a   1.000
_cell.length_b   1.000
_cell.length_c   1.000
_cell.angle_alpha   90.00
_cell.angle_beta   90.00
_cell.angle_gamma   90.00
#
_symmetry.space_group_name_H-M   'P 1'
#
loop_
_entity.id
_entity.type
_entity.pdbx_description
1 polymer ?
#
loop_
_entity_poly.entity_id
_entity_poly.type
_entity_poly.pdbx_seq_one_letter_code
_entity_poly.pdbx_strand_id
1 'polypeptide(L)'
;SAAPVSAFTLWKKEKVVLTKGAEFLGRFKGGEISDRRYCTKCGGHISVDHPTLGLIDVRIGALRDFPFKPKVHLNYAETILPMRDGLPKLKDFPAAIGGSGETLPE
;
A
#
# COMPACT_ATOMS: atom_id res chain seq x y z
N SER A 1 -4.41 -2.76 -8.56
CA SER A 1 -4.06 -4.18 -8.63
C SER A 1 -5.30 -5.03 -8.71
N ALA A 2 -5.23 -6.11 -9.48
CA ALA A 2 -6.33 -7.07 -9.59
C ALA A 2 -6.31 -8.14 -8.48
N ALA A 3 -5.31 -8.08 -7.60
CA ALA A 3 -5.24 -9.01 -6.48
C ALA A 3 -6.35 -8.71 -5.45
N PRO A 4 -6.96 -9.73 -4.83
CA PRO A 4 -8.01 -9.53 -3.83
C PRO A 4 -7.49 -8.90 -2.55
N VAL A 5 -6.21 -9.02 -2.26
CA VAL A 5 -5.55 -8.43 -1.12
C VAL A 5 -4.11 -8.11 -1.50
N SER A 6 -3.57 -7.08 -0.89
CA SER A 6 -2.20 -6.65 -1.16
C SER A 6 -1.51 -6.30 0.15
N ALA A 7 -0.31 -6.83 0.35
CA ALA A 7 0.48 -6.57 1.55
C ALA A 7 1.47 -5.43 1.28
N PHE A 8 1.48 -4.43 2.13
CA PHE A 8 2.37 -3.28 1.97
C PHE A 8 2.76 -2.70 3.32
N THR A 9 3.80 -1.88 3.27
CA THR A 9 4.27 -1.09 4.42
C THR A 9 4.16 0.39 4.07
N LEU A 10 3.98 1.24 5.07
CA LEU A 10 3.83 2.67 4.88
C LEU A 10 5.02 3.40 5.52
N TRP A 11 5.67 4.27 4.74
CA TRP A 11 6.88 4.98 5.15
C TRP A 11 6.77 6.45 4.84
N LYS A 12 7.52 7.27 5.58
CA LYS A 12 7.80 8.64 5.14
C LYS A 12 8.63 8.55 3.86
N LYS A 13 8.33 9.38 2.89
CA LYS A 13 8.94 9.33 1.57
C LYS A 13 10.47 9.42 1.61
N GLU A 14 11.03 10.25 2.46
CA GLU A 14 12.48 10.42 2.60
C GLU A 14 13.20 9.19 3.17
N LYS A 15 12.46 8.23 3.72
CA LYS A 15 13.01 6.99 4.27
C LYS A 15 13.16 5.87 3.23
N VAL A 16 12.64 6.07 2.02
CA VAL A 16 12.63 5.05 0.98
C VAL A 16 13.59 5.42 -0.13
N VAL A 17 14.52 4.51 -0.43
CA VAL A 17 15.52 4.67 -1.48
C VAL A 17 15.39 3.53 -2.48
N LEU A 18 15.31 3.87 -3.77
CA LEU A 18 15.33 2.90 -4.85
C LEU A 18 16.78 2.57 -5.19
N THR A 19 17.21 1.34 -4.94
CA THR A 19 18.60 0.94 -5.09
C THR A 19 18.93 0.34 -6.45
N LYS A 20 17.91 -0.19 -7.17
CA LYS A 20 18.12 -0.86 -8.45
C LYS A 20 16.84 -0.80 -9.29
N GLY A 21 16.99 -0.71 -10.62
CA GLY A 21 15.86 -0.84 -11.54
C GLY A 21 15.08 0.45 -11.82
N ALA A 22 15.64 1.61 -11.49
CA ALA A 22 14.97 2.90 -11.71
C ALA A 22 14.53 3.10 -13.17
N GLU A 23 15.29 2.58 -14.13
CA GLU A 23 14.99 2.66 -15.56
C GLU A 23 13.73 1.90 -15.97
N PHE A 24 13.27 0.97 -15.13
CA PHE A 24 12.06 0.18 -15.38
C PHE A 24 10.85 0.66 -14.59
N LEU A 25 10.98 1.76 -13.86
CA LEU A 25 9.90 2.26 -13.00
C LEU A 25 8.89 3.06 -13.81
N GLY A 26 7.71 2.49 -14.01
CA GLY A 26 6.58 3.16 -14.64
C GLY A 26 5.74 3.90 -13.61
N ARG A 27 4.92 4.85 -14.08
CA ARG A 27 4.05 5.66 -13.23
C ARG A 27 2.63 5.67 -13.78
N PHE A 28 1.67 5.52 -12.88
CA PHE A 28 0.26 5.72 -13.18
C PHE A 28 -0.37 6.59 -12.11
N LYS A 29 -0.74 7.81 -12.48
CA LYS A 29 -1.39 8.74 -11.58
C LYS A 29 -2.90 8.53 -11.68
N GLY A 30 -3.43 7.62 -10.86
CA GLY A 30 -4.83 7.22 -10.86
C GLY A 30 -5.78 8.20 -10.18
N GLY A 31 -5.27 9.29 -9.61
CA GLY A 31 -6.05 10.30 -8.90
C GLY A 31 -5.14 11.40 -8.39
N GLU A 32 -5.71 12.36 -7.66
CA GLU A 32 -4.95 13.52 -7.15
C GLU A 32 -4.02 13.15 -5.99
N ILE A 33 -4.35 12.08 -5.26
CA ILE A 33 -3.65 11.72 -4.02
C ILE A 33 -2.80 10.46 -4.13
N SER A 34 -2.81 9.79 -5.29
CA SER A 34 -2.09 8.52 -5.45
C SER A 34 -1.33 8.49 -6.77
N ASP A 35 -0.04 8.20 -6.68
CA ASP A 35 0.85 8.03 -7.83
C ASP A 35 1.43 6.62 -7.75
N ARG A 36 0.92 5.72 -8.59
CA ARG A 36 1.27 4.31 -8.56
C ARG A 36 2.52 4.04 -9.37
N ARG A 37 3.40 3.22 -8.82
CA ARG A 37 4.66 2.82 -9.46
C ARG A 37 4.63 1.33 -9.72
N TYR A 38 5.04 0.94 -10.91
CA TYR A 38 5.07 -0.44 -11.34
C TYR A 38 6.31 -0.73 -12.17
N CYS A 39 6.67 -1.98 -12.29
CA CYS A 39 7.79 -2.39 -13.13
C CYS A 39 7.32 -2.49 -14.58
N THR A 40 7.94 -1.73 -15.48
CA THR A 40 7.60 -1.77 -16.93
C THR A 40 8.03 -3.07 -17.57
N LYS A 41 8.95 -3.81 -16.97
CA LYS A 41 9.47 -5.07 -17.49
C LYS A 41 8.56 -6.26 -17.17
N CYS A 42 7.99 -6.31 -15.97
CA CYS A 42 7.16 -7.45 -15.55
C CYS A 42 5.73 -7.07 -15.16
N GLY A 43 5.43 -5.78 -15.05
CA GLY A 43 4.11 -5.30 -14.65
C GLY A 43 3.84 -5.34 -13.14
N GLY A 44 4.78 -5.81 -12.34
CA GLY A 44 4.61 -5.92 -10.88
C GLY A 44 4.44 -4.57 -10.21
N HIS A 45 3.49 -4.48 -9.28
CA HIS A 45 3.30 -3.27 -8.48
C HIS A 45 4.41 -3.15 -7.46
N ILE A 46 5.01 -1.95 -7.36
CA ILE A 46 6.14 -1.68 -6.47
C ILE A 46 5.70 -0.84 -5.28
N SER A 47 5.09 0.31 -5.55
CA SER A 47 4.75 1.27 -4.52
C SER A 47 3.63 2.21 -4.96
N VAL A 48 3.08 2.94 -3.99
CA VAL A 48 2.14 4.04 -4.25
C VAL A 48 2.63 5.26 -3.49
N ASP A 49 2.92 6.33 -4.20
CA ASP A 49 3.32 7.59 -3.62
C ASP A 49 2.08 8.41 -3.29
N HIS A 50 2.02 8.94 -2.07
CA HIS A 50 0.94 9.83 -1.61
C HIS A 50 1.53 11.22 -1.34
N PRO A 51 1.75 12.03 -2.38
CA PRO A 51 2.50 13.30 -2.23
C PRO A 51 1.87 14.29 -1.26
N THR A 52 0.54 14.31 -1.15
CA THR A 52 -0.14 15.21 -0.22
C THR A 52 0.05 14.84 1.24
N LEU A 53 0.44 13.61 1.53
CA LEU A 53 0.68 13.09 2.88
C LEU A 53 2.16 12.98 3.21
N GLY A 54 3.04 13.13 2.21
CA GLY A 54 4.47 12.89 2.37
C GLY A 54 4.80 11.43 2.67
N LEU A 55 3.92 10.50 2.28
CA LEU A 55 4.06 9.08 2.55
C LEU A 55 4.16 8.29 1.25
N ILE A 56 4.78 7.12 1.37
CA ILE A 56 4.84 6.15 0.28
C ILE A 56 4.54 4.77 0.86
N ASP A 57 3.63 4.02 0.24
CA ASP A 57 3.49 2.62 0.57
C ASP A 57 4.36 1.79 -0.35
N VAL A 58 5.03 0.79 0.22
CA VAL A 58 5.89 -0.12 -0.54
C VAL A 58 5.35 -1.52 -0.40
N ARG A 59 5.09 -2.17 -1.53
CA ARG A 59 4.61 -3.55 -1.55
C ARG A 59 5.67 -4.47 -0.95
N ILE A 60 5.22 -5.42 -0.15
CA ILE A 60 6.12 -6.28 0.61
C ILE A 60 7.09 -7.05 -0.29
N GLY A 61 6.68 -7.41 -1.50
CA GLY A 61 7.53 -8.12 -2.45
C GLY A 61 8.70 -7.31 -2.99
N ALA A 62 8.67 -5.98 -2.83
CA ALA A 62 9.76 -5.10 -3.24
C ALA A 62 10.82 -4.92 -2.13
N LEU A 63 10.56 -5.40 -0.93
CA LEU A 63 11.46 -5.30 0.21
C LEU A 63 12.13 -6.64 0.45
N ARG A 64 13.47 -6.69 0.34
CA ARG A 64 14.23 -7.91 0.61
C ARG A 64 14.44 -8.08 2.10
N ASP A 65 14.33 -9.33 2.58
CA ASP A 65 14.65 -9.72 3.95
C ASP A 65 13.92 -8.90 5.02
N PHE A 66 12.77 -8.33 4.65
CA PHE A 66 11.97 -7.53 5.57
C PHE A 66 11.03 -8.45 6.36
N PRO A 67 11.10 -8.45 7.70
CA PRO A 67 10.24 -9.28 8.54
C PRO A 67 8.84 -8.69 8.63
N PHE A 68 8.01 -8.94 7.63
CA PHE A 68 6.66 -8.38 7.58
C PHE A 68 5.72 -9.07 8.56
N LYS A 69 5.10 -8.27 9.42
CA LYS A 69 4.04 -8.72 10.33
C LYS A 69 2.84 -7.82 10.14
N PRO A 70 1.76 -8.30 9.53
CA PRO A 70 0.56 -7.49 9.31
C PRO A 70 -0.06 -7.10 10.65
N LYS A 71 -0.54 -5.86 10.75
CA LYS A 71 -1.13 -5.31 11.96
C LYS A 71 -2.57 -4.89 11.80
N VAL A 72 -2.98 -4.60 10.57
CA VAL A 72 -4.29 -4.01 10.31
C VAL A 72 -4.66 -4.21 8.84
N HIS A 73 -5.95 -4.31 8.57
CA HIS A 73 -6.48 -4.25 7.21
C HIS A 73 -7.02 -2.84 6.94
N LEU A 74 -6.70 -2.31 5.77
CA LEU A 74 -7.21 -1.01 5.31
C LEU A 74 -8.22 -1.23 4.18
N ASN A 75 -9.13 -0.28 4.00
CA ASN A 75 -10.15 -0.30 2.96
C ASN A 75 -10.99 -1.58 2.98
N TYR A 76 -11.27 -2.10 4.16
CA TYR A 76 -11.98 -3.37 4.28
C TYR A 76 -13.43 -3.30 3.78
N ALA A 77 -14.00 -2.10 3.68
CA ALA A 77 -15.33 -1.92 3.08
C ALA A 77 -15.37 -2.37 1.61
N GLU A 78 -14.21 -2.38 0.94
CA GLU A 78 -14.08 -2.78 -0.46
C GLU A 78 -13.62 -4.23 -0.63
N THR A 79 -13.58 -4.99 0.46
CA THR A 79 -13.04 -6.35 0.40
C THR A 79 -13.87 -7.27 -0.48
N ILE A 80 -13.18 -8.11 -1.24
CA ILE A 80 -13.80 -9.20 -2.01
C ILE A 80 -13.36 -10.56 -1.49
N LEU A 81 -12.49 -10.57 -0.48
CA LEU A 81 -11.97 -11.77 0.18
C LEU A 81 -11.97 -11.54 1.68
N PRO A 82 -13.07 -11.84 2.38
CA PRO A 82 -13.10 -11.68 3.84
C PRO A 82 -12.04 -12.53 4.52
N MET A 83 -11.36 -11.93 5.51
CA MET A 83 -10.26 -12.60 6.22
C MET A 83 -10.52 -12.58 7.72
N ARG A 84 -10.53 -13.75 8.34
CA ARG A 84 -10.74 -13.91 9.79
C ARG A 84 -9.40 -14.24 10.46
N ASP A 85 -8.57 -13.21 10.60
CA ASP A 85 -7.22 -13.34 11.15
C ASP A 85 -7.04 -12.63 12.49
N GLY A 86 -8.10 -12.07 13.04
CA GLY A 86 -8.06 -11.37 14.33
C GLY A 86 -7.49 -9.96 14.26
N LEU A 87 -7.04 -9.50 13.09
CA LEU A 87 -6.52 -8.15 12.94
C LEU A 87 -7.66 -7.15 12.81
N PRO A 88 -7.46 -5.89 13.29
CA PRO A 88 -8.45 -4.83 13.07
C PRO A 88 -8.73 -4.62 11.59
N LYS A 89 -9.99 -4.39 11.27
CA LYS A 89 -10.46 -4.16 9.89
C LYS A 89 -10.95 -2.72 9.79
N LEU A 90 -10.12 -1.82 9.29
CA LEU A 90 -10.53 -0.43 9.09
C LEU A 90 -11.41 -0.32 7.83
N LYS A 91 -12.50 0.42 7.97
CA LYS A 91 -13.41 0.68 6.85
C LYS A 91 -12.66 1.30 5.67
N ASP A 92 -11.83 2.30 5.96
CA ASP A 92 -10.99 3.00 4.99
C ASP A 92 -9.56 3.14 5.56
N PHE A 93 -9.22 4.29 6.10
CA PHE A 93 -7.90 4.60 6.64
C PHE A 93 -7.97 5.03 8.10
N PRO A 94 -6.83 5.04 8.81
CA PRO A 94 -6.75 5.66 10.14
C PRO A 94 -7.09 7.14 10.09
N ALA A 95 -7.71 7.64 11.15
CA ALA A 95 -8.06 9.06 11.25
C ALA A 95 -6.84 9.99 11.13
N ALA A 96 -5.69 9.53 11.61
CA ALA A 96 -4.44 10.30 11.57
C ALA A 96 -3.98 10.66 10.17
N ILE A 97 -4.40 9.91 9.14
CA ILE A 97 -4.03 10.18 7.74
C ILE A 97 -5.25 10.54 6.87
N GLY A 98 -6.30 11.02 7.50
CA GLY A 98 -7.48 11.55 6.79
C GLY A 98 -8.62 10.56 6.60
N GLY A 99 -8.53 9.37 7.18
CA GLY A 99 -9.60 8.38 7.14
C GLY A 99 -10.64 8.57 8.23
N SER A 100 -11.67 7.72 8.23
CA SER A 100 -12.72 7.74 9.26
C SER A 100 -12.27 7.14 10.60
N GLY A 101 -11.28 6.26 10.56
CA GLY A 101 -10.86 5.48 11.73
C GLY A 101 -11.88 4.44 12.18
N GLU A 102 -12.97 4.27 11.46
CA GLU A 102 -14.01 3.29 11.79
C GLU A 102 -13.54 1.88 11.49
N THR A 103 -13.95 0.93 12.34
CA THR A 103 -13.66 -0.50 12.16
C THR A 103 -14.90 -1.25 11.72
N LEU A 104 -14.68 -2.34 11.01
CA LEU A 104 -15.74 -3.25 10.54
C LEU A 104 -15.53 -4.63 11.16
N PRO A 105 -16.60 -5.44 11.30
CA PRO A 105 -16.46 -6.84 11.72
C PRO A 105 -15.75 -7.65 10.62
N GLU A 106 -15.12 -8.74 11.05
CA GLU A 106 -14.46 -9.66 10.14
C GLU A 106 -15.43 -10.40 9.21
#